data_a1fada269a51c7b181b8c344a7f903d4
#
_entry.id   a1fada269a51c7b181b8c344a7f903d4
#
_cell.length_a   1.000
_cell.length_b   1.000
_cell.length_c   1.000
_cell.angle_alpha   90.00
_cell.angle_beta   90.00
_cell.angle_gamma   90.00
#
_symmetry.space_group_name_H-M   'P 1'
#
loop_
_entity.id
_entity.type
_entity.pdbx_description
1 polymer ?
#
loop_
_entity_poly.entity_id
_entity_poly.type
_entity_poly.pdbx_seq_one_letter_code
_entity_poly.pdbx_strand_id
1 'polypeptide(L)'
;MKKLYLLLGIMLLLVCGCGKYSEKDVVKDLENKIKKADSYKLTGELQVLNNDDVYNYDIEVSHKKDNYYKVSLTNKANDHTQVILKNDDGVYILTPSLNKSFKFQSDWPYSNSQIYLLSALVDDINNTQ
;
A
#
# COMPACT_ATOMS: atom_id res chain seq x y z
N MET A 1 16.47 33.42 -43.76
CA MET A 1 15.10 33.56 -43.20
C MET A 1 14.35 32.24 -43.22
N LYS A 2 14.24 31.50 -44.32
CA LYS A 2 13.53 30.18 -44.36
C LYS A 2 14.00 29.15 -43.36
N LYS A 3 15.34 29.06 -43.10
CA LYS A 3 15.91 28.14 -42.09
C LYS A 3 15.57 28.49 -40.65
N LEU A 4 15.35 29.79 -40.37
CA LEU A 4 14.98 30.26 -39.02
C LEU A 4 13.54 29.87 -38.67
N TYR A 5 12.61 29.97 -39.65
CA TYR A 5 11.21 29.55 -39.46
C TYR A 5 11.09 28.03 -39.29
N LEU A 6 11.97 27.24 -39.94
CA LEU A 6 12.01 25.79 -39.77
C LEU A 6 12.46 25.41 -38.34
N LEU A 7 13.47 26.12 -37.81
CA LEU A 7 13.99 25.89 -36.45
C LEU A 7 12.95 26.30 -35.38
N LEU A 8 12.23 27.43 -35.62
CA LEU A 8 11.14 27.89 -34.74
C LEU A 8 9.97 26.89 -34.74
N GLY A 9 9.62 26.30 -35.91
CA GLY A 9 8.57 25.27 -36.01
C GLY A 9 8.91 23.99 -35.28
N ILE A 10 10.18 23.55 -35.31
CA ILE A 10 10.62 22.36 -34.57
C ILE A 10 10.62 22.62 -33.06
N MET A 11 10.97 23.82 -32.62
CA MET A 11 10.95 24.19 -31.20
C MET A 11 9.52 24.22 -30.63
N LEU A 12 8.52 24.61 -31.42
CA LEU A 12 7.11 24.61 -31.02
C LEU A 12 6.55 23.19 -30.83
N LEU A 13 7.03 22.21 -31.59
CA LEU A 13 6.59 20.80 -31.48
C LEU A 13 7.10 20.09 -30.22
N LEU A 14 8.16 20.63 -29.58
CA LEU A 14 8.71 20.04 -28.35
C LEU A 14 7.94 20.46 -27.08
N VAL A 15 7.03 21.42 -27.14
CA VAL A 15 6.27 21.93 -25.98
C VAL A 15 4.94 21.20 -25.77
N CYS A 16 4.48 20.38 -26.71
CA CYS A 16 3.21 19.66 -26.63
C CYS A 16 3.24 18.33 -25.85
N GLY A 17 4.31 18.01 -25.12
CA GLY A 17 4.56 16.70 -24.52
C GLY A 17 4.18 16.52 -23.04
N CYS A 18 3.60 17.51 -22.36
CA CYS A 18 3.13 17.32 -20.98
C CYS A 18 1.63 16.94 -20.95
N GLY A 19 1.34 15.67 -21.19
CA GLY A 19 0.05 15.13 -20.79
C GLY A 19 -0.11 15.31 -19.29
N LYS A 20 -1.19 15.96 -18.84
CA LYS A 20 -1.51 16.08 -17.42
C LYS A 20 -1.79 14.68 -16.89
N TYR A 21 -0.82 14.11 -16.16
CA TYR A 21 -1.00 12.87 -15.43
C TYR A 21 -1.95 13.16 -14.26
N SER A 22 -3.14 12.59 -14.31
CA SER A 22 -4.21 12.89 -13.33
C SER A 22 -4.08 11.96 -12.11
N GLU A 23 -4.73 12.34 -11.00
CA GLU A 23 -4.81 11.47 -9.82
C GLU A 23 -5.39 10.10 -10.16
N LYS A 24 -6.39 10.04 -11.05
CA LYS A 24 -6.97 8.79 -11.55
C LYS A 24 -5.95 7.92 -12.29
N ASP A 25 -5.05 8.52 -13.05
CA ASP A 25 -3.99 7.77 -13.74
C ASP A 25 -3.01 7.16 -12.74
N VAL A 26 -2.68 7.89 -11.66
CA VAL A 26 -1.83 7.39 -10.57
C VAL A 26 -2.46 6.16 -9.90
N VAL A 27 -3.74 6.25 -9.52
CA VAL A 27 -4.47 5.15 -8.85
C VAL A 27 -4.56 3.94 -9.77
N LYS A 28 -4.92 4.15 -11.05
CA LYS A 28 -5.00 3.08 -12.05
C LYS A 28 -3.66 2.39 -12.30
N ASP A 29 -2.58 3.16 -12.35
CA ASP A 29 -1.23 2.60 -12.53
C ASP A 29 -0.80 1.81 -11.30
N LEU A 30 -1.11 2.30 -10.09
CA LEU A 30 -0.86 1.59 -8.84
C LEU A 30 -1.63 0.27 -8.80
N GLU A 31 -2.93 0.29 -9.10
CA GLU A 31 -3.78 -0.88 -9.19
C GLU A 31 -3.22 -1.93 -10.17
N ASN A 32 -2.84 -1.48 -11.37
CA ASN A 32 -2.25 -2.36 -12.38
C ASN A 32 -0.92 -2.98 -11.92
N LYS A 33 -0.09 -2.23 -11.20
CA LYS A 33 1.16 -2.73 -10.64
C LYS A 33 0.91 -3.78 -9.56
N ILE A 34 -0.04 -3.52 -8.66
CA ILE A 34 -0.41 -4.45 -7.58
C ILE A 34 -0.94 -5.76 -8.15
N LYS A 35 -1.89 -5.68 -9.10
CA LYS A 35 -2.51 -6.86 -9.73
C LYS A 35 -1.53 -7.73 -10.52
N LYS A 36 -0.47 -7.13 -11.08
CA LYS A 36 0.55 -7.84 -11.87
C LYS A 36 1.75 -8.31 -11.05
N ALA A 37 1.90 -7.83 -9.83
CA ALA A 37 3.05 -8.17 -9.00
C ALA A 37 2.91 -9.58 -8.43
N ASP A 38 3.90 -10.42 -8.65
CA ASP A 38 4.00 -11.72 -7.96
C ASP A 38 4.35 -11.55 -6.48
N SER A 39 4.99 -10.45 -6.11
CA SER A 39 5.25 -10.06 -4.74
C SER A 39 5.46 -8.55 -4.63
N TYR A 40 5.13 -7.99 -3.46
CA TYR A 40 5.48 -6.61 -3.12
C TYR A 40 5.79 -6.46 -1.64
N LYS A 41 6.52 -5.42 -1.33
CA LYS A 41 6.75 -4.95 0.03
C LYS A 41 6.35 -3.48 0.11
N LEU A 42 5.54 -3.13 1.11
CA LEU A 42 5.14 -1.78 1.45
C LEU A 42 5.62 -1.46 2.85
N THR A 43 6.16 -0.27 3.05
CA THR A 43 6.46 0.28 4.37
C THR A 43 5.82 1.66 4.51
N GLY A 44 5.38 2.00 5.70
CA GLY A 44 4.74 3.28 5.96
C GLY A 44 4.48 3.51 7.44
N GLU A 45 3.82 4.60 7.73
CA GLU A 45 3.34 4.94 9.06
C GLU A 45 1.81 4.90 9.08
N LEU A 46 1.26 4.33 10.14
CA LEU A 46 -0.17 4.25 10.39
C LEU A 46 -0.48 5.01 11.66
N GLN A 47 -1.36 5.99 11.57
CA GLN A 47 -1.90 6.67 12.72
C GLN A 47 -3.35 6.22 12.95
N VAL A 48 -3.62 5.73 14.15
CA VAL A 48 -4.96 5.33 14.58
C VAL A 48 -5.47 6.33 15.60
N LEU A 49 -6.60 6.97 15.29
CA LEU A 49 -7.30 7.87 16.17
C LEU A 49 -8.44 7.10 16.85
N ASN A 50 -8.44 7.07 18.17
CA ASN A 50 -9.49 6.43 18.97
C ASN A 50 -9.94 7.41 20.06
N ASN A 51 -11.02 8.13 19.80
CA ASN A 51 -11.46 9.29 20.59
C ASN A 51 -10.32 10.34 20.69
N ASP A 52 -9.84 10.62 21.90
CA ASP A 52 -8.76 11.58 22.17
C ASP A 52 -7.35 10.93 22.11
N ASP A 53 -7.28 9.61 21.97
CA ASP A 53 -6.03 8.88 21.93
C ASP A 53 -5.50 8.73 20.49
N VAL A 54 -4.20 8.96 20.33
CA VAL A 54 -3.47 8.84 19.06
C VAL A 54 -2.42 7.76 19.18
N TYR A 55 -2.55 6.72 18.37
CA TYR A 55 -1.58 5.61 18.30
C TYR A 55 -0.84 5.66 16.98
N ASN A 56 0.49 5.69 17.05
CA ASN A 56 1.36 5.70 15.88
C ASN A 56 2.10 4.37 15.74
N TYR A 57 2.06 3.81 14.55
CA TYR A 57 2.69 2.55 14.21
C TYR A 57 3.57 2.70 12.98
N ASP A 58 4.73 2.03 12.99
CA ASP A 58 5.40 1.69 11.76
C ASP A 58 4.77 0.40 11.20
N ILE A 59 4.39 0.44 9.93
CA ILE A 59 3.77 -0.68 9.23
C ILE A 59 4.68 -1.21 8.13
N GLU A 60 4.82 -2.52 8.08
CA GLU A 60 5.46 -3.25 6.98
C GLU A 60 4.50 -4.32 6.49
N VAL A 61 4.16 -4.27 5.20
CA VAL A 61 3.34 -5.27 4.52
C VAL A 61 4.20 -5.98 3.48
N SER A 62 4.26 -7.30 3.57
CA SER A 62 4.84 -8.14 2.52
C SER A 62 3.76 -9.04 1.97
N HIS A 63 3.64 -9.07 0.66
CA HIS A 63 2.73 -9.94 -0.08
C HIS A 63 3.52 -10.80 -1.05
N LYS A 64 3.08 -12.04 -1.22
CA LYS A 64 3.52 -12.94 -2.28
C LYS A 64 2.28 -13.58 -2.91
N LYS A 65 2.36 -13.90 -4.21
CA LYS A 65 1.33 -14.63 -4.95
C LYS A 65 0.74 -15.80 -4.12
N ASP A 66 -0.48 -16.18 -4.43
CA ASP A 66 -1.24 -17.22 -3.73
C ASP A 66 -1.72 -16.83 -2.32
N ASN A 67 -1.96 -15.52 -2.09
CA ASN A 67 -2.51 -14.98 -0.85
C ASN A 67 -1.61 -15.12 0.39
N TYR A 68 -0.29 -15.15 0.23
CA TYR A 68 0.63 -15.06 1.34
C TYR A 68 0.84 -13.61 1.76
N TYR A 69 0.58 -13.31 3.04
CA TYR A 69 0.75 -11.98 3.60
C TYR A 69 1.51 -12.05 4.92
N LYS A 70 2.38 -11.06 5.13
CA LYS A 70 2.96 -10.74 6.42
C LYS A 70 2.78 -9.26 6.66
N VAL A 71 2.05 -8.90 7.71
CA VAL A 71 1.91 -7.52 8.16
C VAL A 71 2.57 -7.38 9.51
N SER A 72 3.51 -6.46 9.63
CA SER A 72 4.20 -6.12 10.88
C SER A 72 3.76 -4.72 11.31
N LEU A 73 3.29 -4.59 12.53
CA LEU A 73 2.86 -3.34 13.16
C LEU A 73 3.73 -3.12 14.39
N THR A 74 4.55 -2.09 14.37
CA THR A 74 5.40 -1.72 15.50
C THR A 74 4.88 -0.41 16.11
N ASN A 75 4.45 -0.47 17.36
CA ASN A 75 4.00 0.71 18.09
C ASN A 75 5.19 1.60 18.43
N LYS A 76 5.15 2.87 17.96
CA LYS A 76 6.26 3.83 18.13
C LYS A 76 6.47 4.28 19.57
N ALA A 77 5.49 4.09 20.47
CA ALA A 77 5.60 4.52 21.86
C ALA A 77 6.35 3.51 22.74
N ASN A 78 6.34 2.23 22.40
CA ASN A 78 6.90 1.17 23.26
C ASN A 78 7.65 0.06 22.49
N ASP A 79 7.86 0.23 21.19
CA ASP A 79 8.54 -0.70 20.29
C ASP A 79 7.94 -2.13 20.26
N HIS A 80 6.71 -2.29 20.76
CA HIS A 80 6.03 -3.55 20.68
C HIS A 80 5.58 -3.85 19.25
N THR A 81 6.03 -4.98 18.73
CA THR A 81 5.70 -5.46 17.40
C THR A 81 4.66 -6.56 17.46
N GLN A 82 3.61 -6.44 16.66
CA GLN A 82 2.66 -7.48 16.33
C GLN A 82 2.83 -7.88 14.87
N VAL A 83 2.85 -9.17 14.58
CA VAL A 83 2.95 -9.69 13.22
C VAL A 83 1.71 -10.52 12.91
N ILE A 84 1.07 -10.21 11.78
CA ILE A 84 -0.01 -11.00 11.23
C ILE A 84 0.55 -11.72 10.01
N LEU A 85 0.38 -13.04 10.00
CA LEU A 85 0.85 -13.91 8.95
C LEU A 85 -0.33 -14.69 8.37
N LYS A 86 -0.50 -14.61 7.05
CA LYS A 86 -1.43 -15.45 6.29
C LYS A 86 -0.64 -16.39 5.38
N ASN A 87 -0.95 -17.66 5.44
CA ASN A 87 -0.42 -18.71 4.58
C ASN A 87 -1.50 -19.76 4.27
N ASP A 88 -1.13 -20.88 3.67
CA ASP A 88 -2.05 -21.98 3.32
C ASP A 88 -2.70 -22.63 4.53
N ASP A 89 -2.03 -22.59 5.70
CA ASP A 89 -2.54 -23.17 6.94
C ASP A 89 -3.52 -22.26 7.67
N GLY A 90 -3.62 -20.97 7.29
CA GLY A 90 -4.53 -20.00 7.88
C GLY A 90 -3.88 -18.67 8.26
N VAL A 91 -4.52 -17.97 9.19
CA VAL A 91 -4.08 -16.66 9.68
C VAL A 91 -3.59 -16.76 11.12
N TYR A 92 -2.44 -16.20 11.38
CA TYR A 92 -1.77 -16.20 12.67
C TYR A 92 -1.47 -14.77 13.12
N ILE A 93 -1.64 -14.51 14.42
CA ILE A 93 -1.06 -13.33 15.08
C ILE A 93 0.08 -13.79 15.95
N LEU A 94 1.24 -13.15 15.76
CA LEU A 94 2.44 -13.39 16.56
C LEU A 94 2.76 -12.11 17.33
N THR A 95 3.10 -12.28 18.60
CA THR A 95 3.61 -11.21 19.46
C THR A 95 5.01 -11.61 19.92
N PRO A 96 6.07 -11.27 19.17
CA PRO A 96 7.44 -11.75 19.43
C PRO A 96 7.93 -11.42 20.83
N SER A 97 7.63 -10.22 21.35
CA SER A 97 8.03 -9.79 22.70
C SER A 97 7.47 -10.67 23.82
N LEU A 98 6.35 -11.34 23.58
CA LEU A 98 5.70 -12.25 24.53
C LEU A 98 5.96 -13.72 24.21
N ASN A 99 6.67 -14.01 23.13
CA ASN A 99 6.87 -15.37 22.59
C ASN A 99 5.53 -16.12 22.43
N LYS A 100 4.48 -15.41 21.96
CA LYS A 100 3.13 -15.94 21.78
C LYS A 100 2.70 -15.90 20.33
N SER A 101 1.94 -16.91 19.93
CA SER A 101 1.26 -16.97 18.65
C SER A 101 -0.16 -17.49 18.84
N PHE A 102 -1.09 -16.97 18.05
CA PHE A 102 -2.49 -17.38 18.03
C PHE A 102 -2.91 -17.64 16.60
N LYS A 103 -3.56 -18.77 16.34
CA LYS A 103 -4.19 -19.03 15.04
C LYS A 103 -5.63 -18.52 15.08
N PHE A 104 -6.01 -17.71 14.08
CA PHE A 104 -7.39 -17.32 13.88
C PHE A 104 -8.20 -18.50 13.35
N GLN A 105 -9.47 -18.58 13.75
CA GLN A 105 -10.42 -19.56 13.23
C GLN A 105 -11.18 -19.05 11.99
N SER A 106 -10.99 -17.79 11.62
CA SER A 106 -11.62 -17.13 10.48
C SER A 106 -10.57 -16.71 9.45
N ASP A 107 -11.04 -16.38 8.26
CA ASP A 107 -10.21 -15.79 7.20
C ASP A 107 -9.63 -14.42 7.59
N TRP A 108 -8.77 -13.90 6.73
CA TRP A 108 -8.12 -12.60 6.89
C TRP A 108 -9.12 -11.50 7.25
N PRO A 109 -8.89 -10.75 8.35
CA PRO A 109 -9.84 -9.74 8.84
C PRO A 109 -9.78 -8.46 7.98
N TYR A 110 -10.47 -8.44 6.86
CA TYR A 110 -10.56 -7.27 5.98
C TYR A 110 -11.15 -6.03 6.67
N SER A 111 -11.96 -6.23 7.68
CA SER A 111 -12.64 -5.14 8.42
C SER A 111 -11.77 -4.45 9.48
N ASN A 112 -10.55 -4.91 9.71
CA ASN A 112 -9.69 -4.33 10.72
C ASN A 112 -8.82 -3.22 10.11
N SER A 113 -9.06 -1.97 10.52
CA SER A 113 -8.36 -0.79 10.02
C SER A 113 -6.84 -0.80 10.26
N GLN A 114 -6.36 -1.57 11.23
CA GLN A 114 -4.92 -1.70 11.52
C GLN A 114 -4.19 -2.64 10.54
N ILE A 115 -4.94 -3.39 9.73
CA ILE A 115 -4.41 -4.42 8.84
C ILE A 115 -4.88 -4.12 7.41
N TYR A 116 -4.80 -2.88 7.03
CA TYR A 116 -5.27 -2.45 5.72
C TYR A 116 -4.29 -2.91 4.64
N LEU A 117 -4.74 -3.78 3.77
CA LEU A 117 -3.95 -4.24 2.63
C LEU A 117 -3.96 -3.19 1.52
N LEU A 118 -2.85 -3.10 0.78
CA LEU A 118 -2.71 -2.17 -0.32
C LEU A 118 -3.82 -2.33 -1.38
N SER A 119 -4.26 -3.56 -1.65
CA SER A 119 -5.38 -3.83 -2.55
C SER A 119 -6.70 -3.24 -2.05
N ALA A 120 -7.00 -3.42 -0.75
CA ALA A 120 -8.20 -2.86 -0.14
C ALA A 120 -8.19 -1.32 -0.15
N LEU A 121 -7.02 -0.71 0.09
CA LEU A 121 -6.84 0.74 0.00
C LEU A 121 -7.17 1.26 -1.40
N VAL A 122 -6.67 0.59 -2.44
CA VAL A 122 -6.95 0.95 -3.84
C VAL A 122 -8.42 0.79 -4.18
N ASP A 123 -9.05 -0.28 -3.70
CA ASP A 123 -10.49 -0.52 -3.91
C ASP A 123 -11.33 0.58 -3.24
N ASP A 124 -10.97 1.01 -2.03
CA ASP A 124 -11.66 2.11 -1.34
C ASP A 124 -11.50 3.45 -2.06
N ILE A 125 -10.30 3.77 -2.55
CA ILE A 125 -10.08 4.99 -3.33
C ILE A 125 -10.96 4.99 -4.59
N ASN A 126 -11.07 3.86 -5.28
CA ASN A 126 -11.89 3.73 -6.47
C ASN A 126 -13.40 3.85 -6.18
N ASN A 127 -13.85 3.41 -5.00
CA ASN A 127 -15.26 3.47 -4.60
C ASN A 127 -15.68 4.84 -4.04
N THR A 128 -14.71 5.69 -3.67
CA THR A 128 -14.97 7.01 -3.07
C THR A 128 -14.97 8.15 -4.11
N GLN A 129 -14.58 7.88 -5.34
CA GLN A 129 -14.58 8.81 -6.48
C GLN A 129 -15.86 8.66 -7.33
#